data_ee98604d30f90375f94a3af7c6991e89
#
_entry.id   ee98604d30f90375f94a3af7c6991e89
#
_cell.length_a   1.000
_cell.length_b   1.000
_cell.length_c   1.000
_cell.angle_alpha   90.00
_cell.angle_beta   90.00
_cell.angle_gamma   90.00
#
_symmetry.space_group_name_H-M   'P 1'
#
loop_
_entity.id
_entity.type
_entity.pdbx_description
1 polymer ?
#
loop_
_entity_poly.entity_id
_entity_poly.type
_entity_poly.pdbx_seq_one_letter_code
_entity_poly.pdbx_strand_id
1 'polypeptide(L)'
;MKTRFTRISKNRKVGYIPVTTTEESSCPNSCPLKKENICYAKKGRTRMTWQEVAIGINRRWKKPFTNDYDSFIKEITKLPKGQLWRHNQACDLAHSGNNESIDFDKLKQLVKANKGKNGFT
;
A
#
# COMPACT_ATOMS: atom_id res chain seq x y z
N MET A 1 -10.53 0.19 -3.61
CA MET A 1 -9.18 0.65 -3.23
C MET A 1 -8.15 -0.32 -3.79
N LYS A 2 -7.14 0.19 -4.49
CA LYS A 2 -6.09 -0.60 -5.11
C LYS A 2 -4.83 -0.57 -4.25
N THR A 3 -4.24 -1.73 -3.99
CA THR A 3 -3.02 -1.88 -3.18
C THR A 3 -2.08 -2.85 -3.86
N ARG A 4 -0.90 -2.38 -4.21
CA ARG A 4 0.17 -3.23 -4.76
C ARG A 4 0.98 -3.86 -3.64
N PHE A 5 1.12 -5.17 -3.69
CA PHE A 5 2.07 -5.91 -2.86
C PHE A 5 3.39 -6.12 -3.62
N THR A 6 4.50 -5.74 -3.01
CA THR A 6 5.85 -5.96 -3.53
C THR A 6 6.59 -6.87 -2.57
N ARG A 7 6.85 -8.12 -2.98
CA ARG A 7 7.42 -9.16 -2.12
C ARG A 7 8.82 -8.84 -1.60
N ILE A 8 9.64 -8.19 -2.41
CA ILE A 8 11.01 -7.79 -2.05
C ILE A 8 11.18 -6.33 -2.44
N SER A 9 11.29 -5.46 -1.47
CA SER A 9 11.58 -4.05 -1.68
C SER A 9 13.03 -3.86 -2.14
N LYS A 10 13.23 -2.96 -3.10
CA LYS A 10 14.57 -2.47 -3.49
C LYS A 10 14.88 -1.11 -2.85
N ASN A 11 14.06 -0.66 -1.92
CA ASN A 11 14.29 0.57 -1.19
C ASN A 11 15.32 0.34 -0.09
N ARG A 12 16.51 0.94 -0.23
CA ARG A 12 17.60 0.78 0.74
C ARG A 12 17.24 1.20 2.16
N LYS A 13 16.31 2.15 2.33
CA LYS A 13 15.87 2.63 3.65
C LYS A 13 14.97 1.62 4.37
N VAL A 14 14.26 0.81 3.63
CA VAL A 14 13.32 -0.20 4.17
C VAL A 14 13.97 -1.58 4.26
N GLY A 15 14.97 -1.85 3.41
CA GLY A 15 15.58 -3.17 3.27
C GLY A 15 14.80 -4.11 2.34
N TYR A 16 15.25 -5.37 2.27
CA TYR A 16 14.70 -6.40 1.39
C TYR A 16 13.48 -7.09 2.01
N ILE A 17 12.52 -6.33 2.51
CA ILE A 17 11.29 -6.85 3.11
C ILE A 17 10.08 -6.63 2.20
N PRO A 18 8.98 -7.37 2.37
CA PRO A 18 7.73 -7.07 1.69
C PRO A 18 7.23 -5.67 2.04
N VAL A 19 6.72 -4.97 1.03
CA VAL A 19 6.11 -3.65 1.20
C VAL A 19 4.82 -3.53 0.41
N THR A 20 3.93 -2.66 0.85
CA THR A 20 2.74 -2.30 0.08
C THR A 20 2.75 -0.84 -0.34
N THR A 21 1.99 -0.54 -1.38
CA THR A 21 1.72 0.81 -1.86
C THR A 21 0.25 0.88 -2.22
N THR A 22 -0.48 1.78 -1.60
CA THR A 22 -1.90 1.99 -1.88
C THR A 22 -2.07 3.19 -2.82
N GLU A 23 -3.13 3.22 -3.59
CA GLU A 23 -3.42 4.30 -4.54
C GLU A 23 -3.69 5.64 -3.84
N GLU A 24 -3.49 6.74 -4.56
CA GLU A 24 -3.62 8.11 -4.04
C GLU A 24 -5.02 8.40 -3.46
N SER A 25 -6.05 7.74 -3.98
CA SER A 25 -7.43 7.90 -3.51
C SER A 25 -7.63 7.51 -2.04
N SER A 26 -6.72 6.69 -1.47
CA SER A 26 -6.79 6.33 -0.04
C SER A 26 -6.29 7.45 0.90
N CYS A 27 -5.63 8.47 0.37
CA CYS A 27 -5.18 9.59 1.20
C CYS A 27 -6.36 10.45 1.65
N PRO A 28 -6.51 10.73 2.95
CA PRO A 28 -7.58 11.59 3.44
C PRO A 28 -7.50 12.98 2.82
N ASN A 29 -8.66 13.61 2.63
CA ASN A 29 -8.73 14.97 2.10
C ASN A 29 -8.18 16.00 3.07
N SER A 30 -8.23 15.69 4.38
CA SER A 30 -7.66 16.49 5.47
C SER A 30 -6.13 16.46 5.51
N CYS A 31 -5.47 15.55 4.78
CA CYS A 31 -4.00 15.40 4.79
C CYS A 31 -3.30 16.72 4.41
N PRO A 32 -2.51 17.34 5.32
CA PRO A 32 -1.84 18.62 5.05
C PRO A 32 -0.86 18.52 3.89
N LEU A 33 -0.14 17.41 3.73
CA LEU A 33 0.80 17.21 2.62
C LEU A 33 0.10 17.19 1.26
N LYS A 34 -1.17 16.73 1.22
CA LYS A 34 -1.99 16.73 0.02
C LYS A 34 -2.48 18.14 -0.29
N LYS A 35 -2.97 18.86 0.73
CA LYS A 35 -3.47 20.24 0.60
C LYS A 35 -2.38 21.20 0.11
N GLU A 36 -1.20 21.13 0.68
CA GLU A 36 -0.08 21.99 0.36
C GLU A 36 0.73 21.51 -0.86
N ASN A 37 0.34 20.40 -1.48
CA ASN A 37 1.02 19.81 -2.64
C ASN A 37 2.51 19.48 -2.40
N ILE A 38 2.91 19.21 -1.17
CA ILE A 38 4.30 18.88 -0.77
C ILE A 38 4.51 17.39 -0.52
N CYS A 39 3.52 16.56 -0.84
CA CYS A 39 3.59 15.12 -0.60
C CYS A 39 4.80 14.49 -1.30
N TYR A 40 5.65 13.81 -0.53
CA TYR A 40 6.82 13.10 -1.05
C TYR A 40 6.48 12.02 -2.07
N ALA A 41 5.30 11.40 -1.94
CA ALA A 41 4.86 10.35 -2.85
C ALA A 41 4.55 10.87 -4.27
N LYS A 42 4.33 12.18 -4.42
CA LYS A 42 4.16 12.85 -5.72
C LYS A 42 5.49 13.16 -6.41
N LYS A 43 6.63 12.85 -5.79
CA LYS A 43 7.97 13.16 -6.30
C LYS A 43 8.81 11.90 -6.52
N GLY A 44 9.78 11.99 -7.41
CA GLY A 44 10.77 10.94 -7.63
C GLY A 44 10.19 9.57 -8.03
N ARG A 45 10.88 8.51 -7.64
CA ARG A 45 10.52 7.13 -8.00
C ARG A 45 9.18 6.67 -7.40
N THR A 46 8.82 7.16 -6.24
CA THR A 46 7.55 6.81 -5.58
C THR A 46 6.35 7.22 -6.43
N ARG A 47 6.43 8.38 -7.11
CA ARG A 47 5.39 8.84 -8.03
C ARG A 47 5.10 7.82 -9.14
N MET A 48 6.15 7.25 -9.74
CA MET A 48 5.98 6.27 -10.84
C MET A 48 5.27 5.02 -10.32
N THR A 49 5.72 4.48 -9.18
CA THR A 49 5.06 3.32 -8.54
C THR A 49 3.62 3.63 -8.20
N TRP A 50 3.35 4.80 -7.69
CA TRP A 50 2.01 5.22 -7.31
C TRP A 50 1.04 5.28 -8.50
N GLN A 51 1.51 5.85 -9.61
CA GLN A 51 0.76 5.86 -10.87
C GLN A 51 0.53 4.45 -11.43
N GLU A 52 1.51 3.55 -11.31
CA GLU A 52 1.35 2.14 -11.69
C GLU A 52 0.25 1.45 -10.87
N VAL A 53 0.15 1.73 -9.57
CA VAL A 53 -0.91 1.17 -8.72
C VAL A 53 -2.29 1.63 -9.20
N ALA A 54 -2.45 2.91 -9.53
CA ALA A 54 -3.72 3.46 -10.01
C ALA A 54 -4.19 2.79 -11.32
N ILE A 55 -3.27 2.56 -12.26
CA ILE A 55 -3.61 1.94 -13.57
C ILE A 55 -3.58 0.41 -13.54
N GLY A 56 -2.93 -0.23 -12.56
CA GLY A 56 -2.80 -1.69 -12.46
C GLY A 56 -1.82 -2.31 -13.47
N ILE A 57 -0.91 -1.50 -14.03
CA ILE A 57 0.05 -1.94 -15.05
C ILE A 57 1.45 -1.51 -14.66
N ASN A 58 2.39 -2.44 -14.68
CA ASN A 58 3.82 -2.11 -14.56
C ASN A 58 4.30 -1.47 -15.88
N ARG A 59 4.70 -0.22 -15.82
CA ARG A 59 5.10 0.57 -17.02
C ARG A 59 6.31 -0.02 -17.73
N ARG A 60 7.30 -0.51 -16.99
CA ARG A 60 8.53 -1.06 -17.55
C ARG A 60 8.27 -2.34 -18.32
N TRP A 61 7.47 -3.23 -17.74
CA TRP A 61 7.24 -4.57 -18.31
C TRP A 61 5.93 -4.64 -19.09
N LYS A 62 5.11 -3.59 -19.07
CA LYS A 62 3.77 -3.53 -19.67
C LYS A 62 2.88 -4.72 -19.27
N LYS A 63 3.13 -5.27 -18.07
CA LYS A 63 2.40 -6.40 -17.52
C LYS A 63 1.38 -5.92 -16.49
N PRO A 64 0.13 -6.39 -16.57
CA PRO A 64 -0.83 -6.15 -15.50
C PRO A 64 -0.37 -6.83 -14.22
N PHE A 65 -0.77 -6.29 -13.09
CA PHE A 65 -0.61 -6.94 -11.80
C PHE A 65 -1.91 -6.80 -11.00
N THR A 66 -2.17 -7.81 -10.17
CA THR A 66 -3.32 -7.78 -9.27
C THR A 66 -3.07 -6.77 -8.17
N ASN A 67 -4.00 -5.83 -7.99
CA ASN A 67 -3.87 -4.72 -7.07
C ASN A 67 -5.17 -4.44 -6.28
N ASP A 68 -6.15 -5.34 -6.32
CA ASP A 68 -7.35 -5.25 -5.49
C ASP A 68 -7.05 -5.57 -4.02
N TYR A 69 -7.94 -5.14 -3.13
CA TYR A 69 -7.74 -5.28 -1.69
C TYR A 69 -7.70 -6.75 -1.25
N ASP A 70 -8.57 -7.59 -1.80
CA ASP A 70 -8.66 -9.01 -1.41
C ASP A 70 -7.40 -9.78 -1.80
N SER A 71 -6.85 -9.50 -2.97
CA SER A 71 -5.58 -10.07 -3.42
C SER A 71 -4.42 -9.63 -2.52
N PHE A 72 -4.39 -8.37 -2.11
CA PHE A 72 -3.43 -7.88 -1.13
C PHE A 72 -3.53 -8.63 0.19
N ILE A 73 -4.73 -8.80 0.74
CA ILE A 73 -4.96 -9.55 1.99
C ILE A 73 -4.49 -11.02 1.86
N LYS A 74 -4.75 -11.67 0.73
CA LYS A 74 -4.25 -13.02 0.45
C LYS A 74 -2.72 -13.09 0.46
N GLU A 75 -2.02 -12.10 -0.12
CA GLU A 75 -0.55 -12.06 -0.11
C GLU A 75 0.00 -11.86 1.32
N ILE A 76 -0.61 -11.01 2.14
CA ILE A 76 -0.22 -10.86 3.54
C ILE A 76 -0.45 -12.16 4.31
N THR A 77 -1.56 -12.83 4.09
CA THR A 77 -1.87 -14.11 4.75
C THR A 77 -0.81 -15.18 4.46
N LYS A 78 -0.25 -15.20 3.25
CA LYS A 78 0.80 -16.16 2.83
C LYS A 78 2.19 -15.85 3.39
N LEU A 79 2.41 -14.69 3.98
CA LEU A 79 3.72 -14.38 4.57
C LEU A 79 4.06 -15.35 5.69
N PRO A 80 5.34 -15.74 5.84
CA PRO A 80 5.78 -16.59 6.93
C PRO A 80 5.51 -15.98 8.31
N LYS A 81 5.36 -16.84 9.33
CA LYS A 81 5.27 -16.40 10.73
C LYS A 81 6.54 -15.60 11.09
N GLY A 82 6.37 -14.49 11.78
CA GLY A 82 7.46 -13.60 12.17
C GLY A 82 7.99 -12.70 11.05
N GLN A 83 7.47 -12.81 9.81
CA GLN A 83 7.92 -11.97 8.71
C GLN A 83 7.71 -10.49 9.01
N LEU A 84 8.80 -9.72 8.98
CA LEU A 84 8.75 -8.26 8.99
C LEU A 84 8.30 -7.75 7.62
N TRP A 85 7.32 -6.87 7.60
CA TRP A 85 6.84 -6.23 6.37
C TRP A 85 6.32 -4.83 6.64
N ARG A 86 6.36 -3.96 5.64
CA ARG A 86 5.88 -2.58 5.76
C ARG A 86 4.56 -2.39 5.04
N HIS A 87 3.53 -1.95 5.79
CA HIS A 87 2.30 -1.48 5.20
C HIS A 87 2.46 -0.02 4.76
N ASN A 88 2.03 0.25 3.54
CA ASN A 88 2.01 1.58 2.92
C ASN A 88 3.33 2.37 2.99
N GLN A 89 4.21 2.13 2.02
CA GLN A 89 5.30 3.08 1.75
C GLN A 89 4.79 4.40 1.15
N ALA A 90 3.53 4.44 0.68
CA ALA A 90 2.79 5.63 0.28
C ALA A 90 1.29 5.37 0.48
N CYS A 91 0.56 6.43 0.84
CA CYS A 91 -0.86 6.46 1.18
C CYS A 91 -1.23 5.87 2.52
N ASP A 92 -2.52 5.66 2.73
CA ASP A 92 -3.12 5.39 4.03
C ASP A 92 -3.91 4.08 4.05
N LEU A 93 -4.58 3.80 5.16
CA LEU A 93 -5.50 2.69 5.35
C LEU A 93 -6.72 2.82 4.43
N ALA A 94 -7.44 1.71 4.25
CA ALA A 94 -8.70 1.72 3.52
C ALA A 94 -9.72 2.62 4.21
N HIS A 95 -10.42 3.44 3.43
CA HIS A 95 -11.48 4.34 3.90
C HIS A 95 -12.88 3.81 3.54
N SER A 96 -13.89 4.30 4.23
CA SER A 96 -15.30 3.94 4.07
C SER A 96 -16.06 4.79 3.03
N GLY A 97 -15.37 5.35 2.03
CA GLY A 97 -15.97 6.11 0.93
C GLY A 97 -15.81 7.63 1.00
N ASN A 98 -15.70 8.22 2.18
CA ASN A 98 -15.52 9.68 2.37
C ASN A 98 -14.06 10.13 2.48
N ASN A 99 -13.09 9.22 2.42
CA ASN A 99 -11.65 9.44 2.60
C ASN A 99 -11.23 10.03 3.96
N GLU A 100 -12.12 10.12 4.93
CA GLU A 100 -11.84 10.67 6.27
C GLU A 100 -12.03 9.65 7.39
N SER A 101 -12.77 8.58 7.12
CA SER A 101 -13.04 7.51 8.09
C SER A 101 -12.44 6.20 7.65
N ILE A 102 -11.83 5.47 8.57
CA ILE A 102 -11.25 4.14 8.29
C ILE A 102 -12.39 3.14 8.05
N ASP A 103 -12.25 2.30 7.04
CA ASP A 103 -13.09 1.14 6.81
C ASP A 103 -12.70 0.04 7.83
N PHE A 104 -13.46 -0.07 8.90
CA PHE A 104 -13.18 -1.01 9.99
C PHE A 104 -13.24 -2.49 9.57
N ASP A 105 -14.05 -2.84 8.58
CA ASP A 105 -14.12 -4.24 8.13
C ASP A 105 -12.86 -4.62 7.34
N LYS A 106 -12.36 -3.72 6.49
CA LYS A 106 -11.08 -3.90 5.83
C LYS A 106 -9.92 -3.89 6.83
N LEU A 107 -9.96 -3.02 7.82
CA LEU A 107 -8.95 -3.00 8.88
C LEU A 107 -8.94 -4.33 9.66
N LYS A 108 -10.09 -4.87 10.04
CA LYS A 108 -10.19 -6.20 10.69
C LYS A 108 -9.60 -7.31 9.82
N GLN A 109 -9.86 -7.29 8.50
CA GLN A 109 -9.26 -8.25 7.57
C GLN A 109 -7.74 -8.15 7.56
N LEU A 110 -7.19 -6.93 7.52
CA LEU A 110 -5.75 -6.70 7.57
C LEU A 110 -5.13 -7.19 8.88
N VAL A 111 -5.73 -6.87 10.02
CA VAL A 111 -5.28 -7.32 11.34
C VAL A 111 -5.29 -8.85 11.42
N LYS A 112 -6.35 -9.50 10.95
CA LYS A 112 -6.45 -10.97 10.88
C LYS A 112 -5.35 -11.56 9.99
N ALA A 113 -5.11 -11.00 8.82
CA ALA A 113 -4.07 -11.45 7.90
C ALA A 113 -2.66 -11.27 8.48
N ASN A 114 -2.44 -10.21 9.29
CA ASN A 114 -1.16 -9.93 9.95
C ASN A 114 -0.90 -10.79 11.19
N LYS A 115 -1.86 -11.59 11.67
CA LYS A 115 -1.68 -12.41 12.87
C LYS A 115 -0.45 -13.30 12.77
N GLY A 116 0.46 -13.18 13.75
CA GLY A 116 1.73 -13.92 13.80
C GLY A 116 2.83 -13.36 12.87
N LYS A 117 2.65 -12.18 12.31
CA LYS A 117 3.63 -11.46 11.50
C LYS A 117 3.96 -10.10 12.12
N ASN A 118 5.04 -9.47 11.68
CA ASN A 118 5.51 -8.18 12.18
C ASN A 118 5.29 -7.08 11.14
N GLY A 119 4.01 -6.73 10.92
CA GLY A 119 3.66 -5.60 10.06
C GLY A 119 3.82 -4.27 10.80
N PHE A 120 4.35 -3.26 10.11
CA PHE A 120 4.43 -1.88 10.57
C PHE A 120 4.11 -0.90 9.42
N THR A 121 3.81 0.34 9.76
CA THR A 121 3.53 1.42 8.81
C THR A 121 4.39 2.65 9.08
#